data_1155f990ed9d6643b7e3a0671b29a17e
#
_entry.id   1155f990ed9d6643b7e3a0671b29a17e
#
_cell.length_a   1.000
_cell.length_b   1.000
_cell.length_c   1.000
_cell.angle_alpha   90.00
_cell.angle_beta   90.00
_cell.angle_gamma   90.00
#
_symmetry.space_group_name_H-M   'P 1'
#
loop_
_entity.id
_entity.type
_entity.pdbx_description
1 polymer ?
#
loop_
_entity_poly.entity_id
_entity_poly.type
_entity_poly.pdbx_seq_one_letter_code
_entity_poly.pdbx_strand_id
1 'polypeptide(L)' 'MFNLDEVYGTYLHSDKRFRIDGVPEKVIGYGYSCDGANITGHYVNTENHKLHYDLKGVFVRKETLGVAEIER' A
#
# COMPACT_ATOMS: atom_id res chain seq x y z
N MET A 1 3.47 -16.87 0.44
CA MET A 1 3.22 -15.42 0.48
C MET A 1 4.56 -14.73 0.58
N PHE A 2 4.71 -13.59 -0.02
CA PHE A 2 6.02 -12.98 -0.07
C PHE A 2 6.25 -12.08 1.14
N ASN A 3 7.51 -11.75 1.35
CA ASN A 3 7.91 -10.96 2.49
C ASN A 3 7.73 -9.47 2.18
N LEU A 4 6.81 -8.82 2.87
CA LEU A 4 6.51 -7.42 2.62
C LEU A 4 7.69 -6.50 2.94
N ASP A 5 8.51 -6.86 3.94
CA ASP A 5 9.66 -6.04 4.26
C ASP A 5 10.67 -6.03 3.13
N GLU A 6 10.83 -7.14 2.43
CA GLU A 6 11.75 -7.19 1.30
C GLU A 6 11.21 -6.40 0.13
N VAL A 7 9.91 -6.39 -0.07
CA VAL A 7 9.30 -5.72 -1.21
C VAL A 7 9.16 -4.22 -0.95
N TYR A 8 8.64 -3.86 0.22
CA TYR A 8 8.25 -2.48 0.49
C TYR A 8 9.15 -1.76 1.48
N GLY A 9 9.96 -2.49 2.23
CA GLY A 9 10.84 -1.86 3.22
C GLY A 9 11.81 -0.87 2.61
N THR A 10 12.29 -1.16 1.41
CA THR A 10 13.19 -0.24 0.72
C THR A 10 12.51 1.10 0.46
N TYR A 11 11.23 1.06 0.08
CA TYR A 11 10.49 2.30 -0.16
C TYR A 11 10.26 3.05 1.15
N LEU A 12 10.00 2.32 2.25
CA LEU A 12 9.69 2.94 3.52
C LEU A 12 10.91 3.61 4.14
N HIS A 13 12.07 2.97 4.02
CA HIS A 13 13.26 3.40 4.73
C HIS A 13 14.28 4.17 3.87
N SER A 14 13.88 4.63 2.70
CA SER A 14 14.77 5.37 1.83
C SER A 14 14.00 6.46 1.11
N ASP A 15 14.67 7.16 0.20
CA ASP A 15 14.01 8.18 -0.60
C ASP A 15 13.32 7.62 -1.84
N LYS A 16 13.35 6.31 -2.01
CA LYS A 16 12.73 5.70 -3.17
C LYS A 16 11.22 5.94 -3.12
N ARG A 17 10.66 6.31 -4.26
CA ARG A 17 9.23 6.59 -4.36
C ARG A 17 8.51 5.47 -5.07
N PHE A 18 7.27 5.23 -4.64
CA PHE A 18 6.39 4.23 -5.23
C PHE A 18 5.48 4.95 -6.22
N ARG A 19 5.44 4.49 -7.48
CA ARG A 19 4.66 5.19 -8.48
C ARG A 19 3.23 4.68 -8.51
N ILE A 20 2.29 5.63 -8.45
CA ILE A 20 0.87 5.34 -8.54
C ILE A 20 0.35 6.19 -9.70
N ASP A 21 -0.07 5.52 -10.77
CA ASP A 21 -0.54 6.20 -11.99
C ASP A 21 0.50 7.19 -12.51
N GLY A 22 1.76 6.81 -12.39
CA GLY A 22 2.85 7.65 -12.87
C GLY A 22 3.30 8.72 -11.90
N VAL A 23 2.63 8.86 -10.77
CA VAL A 23 2.98 9.88 -9.78
C VAL A 23 3.77 9.24 -8.65
N PRO A 24 4.97 9.74 -8.35
CA PRO A 24 5.76 9.15 -7.26
C PRO A 24 5.20 9.56 -5.90
N GLU A 25 5.07 8.60 -5.00
CA GLU A 25 4.58 8.85 -3.66
C GLU A 25 5.43 8.11 -2.63
N LYS A 26 5.53 8.67 -1.46
CA LYS A 26 6.28 8.07 -0.37
C LYS A 26 5.44 6.98 0.27
N VAL A 27 6.02 5.79 0.47
CA VAL A 27 5.38 4.72 1.21
C VAL A 27 5.51 5.04 2.69
N ILE A 28 4.39 5.00 3.41
CA ILE A 28 4.39 5.31 4.84
C ILE A 28 4.04 4.10 5.70
N GLY A 29 3.63 2.99 5.08
CA GLY A 29 3.35 1.77 5.83
C GLY A 29 2.83 0.68 4.93
N TYR A 30 2.72 -0.54 5.47
CA TYR A 30 2.19 -1.68 4.74
C TYR A 30 1.84 -2.75 5.77
N GLY A 31 1.07 -3.73 5.34
CA GLY A 31 0.69 -4.82 6.22
C GLY A 31 -0.14 -5.86 5.49
N TYR A 32 -0.54 -6.89 6.22
CA TYR A 32 -1.37 -7.93 5.64
C TYR A 32 -2.84 -7.60 5.88
N SER A 33 -3.67 -7.95 4.92
CA SER A 33 -5.12 -7.85 5.04
C SER A 33 -5.64 -9.18 5.56
N CYS A 34 -6.61 -9.14 6.46
CA CYS A 34 -7.14 -10.36 7.07
C CYS A 34 -8.65 -10.36 7.04
N ASP A 35 -9.22 -11.58 7.02
CA ASP A 35 -10.64 -11.78 7.19
C ASP A 35 -10.73 -12.81 8.30
N GLY A 36 -11.02 -12.37 9.51
CA GLY A 36 -10.97 -13.24 10.68
C GLY A 36 -9.54 -13.68 10.92
N ALA A 37 -9.30 -14.98 10.95
CA ALA A 37 -7.98 -15.53 11.17
C ALA A 37 -7.22 -15.77 9.87
N ASN A 38 -7.83 -15.47 8.73
CA ASN A 38 -7.23 -15.77 7.44
C ASN A 38 -6.65 -14.53 6.81
N ILE A 39 -5.43 -14.65 6.29
CA ILE A 39 -4.81 -13.56 5.54
C ILE A 39 -5.35 -13.62 4.12
N THR A 40 -5.89 -12.51 3.63
CA THR A 40 -6.51 -12.45 2.31
C THR A 40 -5.69 -11.67 1.29
N GLY A 41 -4.63 -11.02 1.73
CA GLY A 41 -3.80 -10.25 0.83
C GLY A 41 -2.91 -9.32 1.62
N HIS A 42 -2.53 -8.22 1.01
CA HIS A 42 -1.74 -7.21 1.72
C HIS A 42 -2.11 -5.82 1.21
N TYR A 43 -1.63 -4.80 1.89
CA TYR A 43 -1.87 -3.42 1.49
C TYR A 43 -0.59 -2.60 1.64
N VAL A 44 -0.53 -1.50 0.90
CA VAL A 44 0.56 -0.53 0.98
C VAL A 44 -0.07 0.83 1.15
N ASN A 45 0.37 1.58 2.15
CA ASN A 45 -0.09 2.94 2.37
C ASN A 45 0.96 3.91 1.88
N THR A 46 0.52 4.87 1.08
CA THR A 46 1.38 5.99 0.68
C THR A 46 0.79 7.26 1.26
N GLU A 47 1.37 8.38 0.92
CA GLU A 47 0.91 9.67 1.45
C GLU A 47 -0.54 9.95 1.09
N ASN A 48 -0.99 9.50 -0.08
CA ASN A 48 -2.33 9.84 -0.57
C ASN A 48 -3.21 8.66 -0.90
N HIS A 49 -2.70 7.43 -0.81
CA HIS A 49 -3.44 6.26 -1.27
C HIS A 49 -3.24 5.07 -0.37
N LYS A 50 -4.18 4.14 -0.43
CA LYS A 50 -4.02 2.81 0.15
C LYS A 50 -4.27 1.82 -0.98
N LEU A 51 -3.26 1.02 -1.28
CA LEU A 51 -3.33 0.07 -2.38
C LEU A 51 -3.55 -1.32 -1.81
N HIS A 52 -4.49 -2.05 -2.40
CA HIS A 52 -4.85 -3.39 -1.93
C HIS A 52 -4.41 -4.43 -2.96
N TYR A 53 -3.82 -5.51 -2.46
CA TYR A 53 -3.33 -6.61 -3.29
C TYR A 53 -3.85 -7.93 -2.73
N ASP A 54 -3.98 -8.94 -3.60
CA ASP A 54 -4.40 -10.25 -3.15
C ASP A 54 -3.20 -11.08 -2.67
N LEU A 55 -3.45 -12.34 -2.33
CA LEU A 55 -2.39 -13.21 -1.82
C LEU A 55 -1.29 -13.48 -2.84
N LYS A 56 -1.58 -13.32 -4.11
CA LYS A 56 -0.61 -13.54 -5.16
C LYS A 56 0.16 -12.27 -5.52
N GLY A 57 -0.17 -11.16 -4.86
CA GLY A 57 0.48 -9.89 -5.15
C GLY A 57 -0.14 -9.15 -6.30
N VAL A 58 -1.32 -9.56 -6.76
CA VAL A 58 -2.00 -8.90 -7.86
C VAL A 58 -2.82 -7.73 -7.31
N PHE A 59 -2.71 -6.59 -7.97
CA PHE A 59 -3.43 -5.38 -7.58
C PHE A 59 -4.94 -5.60 -7.63
N VAL A 60 -5.63 -5.23 -6.56
CA VAL A 60 -7.09 -5.37 -6.46
C VAL A 60 -7.78 -4.02 -6.61
N ARG A 61 -7.43 -3.06 -5.78
CA ARG A 61 -8.06 -1.74 -5.84
C ARG A 61 -7.21 -0.69 -5.15
N LYS A 62 -7.54 0.55 -5.41
CA LYS A 62 -6.85 1.70 -4.84
C LYS A 62 -7.87 2.57 -4.13
N GLU A 63 -7.56 2.95 -2.89
CA GLU A 63 -8.37 3.91 -2.16
C GLU A 63 -7.60 5.21 -2.09
N THR A 64 -8.26 6.32 -2.35
CA THR A 64 -7.66 7.62 -2.14
C THR A 64 -7.91 7.97 -0.68
N LEU A 65 -6.84 8.26 0.04
CA LEU A 65 -6.98 8.64 1.45
C LEU A 65 -7.64 10.00 1.53
N GLY A 66 -8.53 10.10 2.45
CA GLY A 66 -9.50 11.14 2.45
C GLY A 66 -9.13 12.51 2.93
N VAL A 67 -7.86 12.80 2.94
CA VAL A 67 -7.49 14.08 3.48
C VAL A 67 -8.09 15.22 2.74
N ALA A 68 -8.09 15.10 1.45
CA ALA A 68 -8.53 16.20 0.64
C ALA A 68 -9.99 16.48 0.79
N GLU A 69 -10.76 15.47 1.09
CA GLU A 69 -12.11 15.74 1.15
C GLU A 69 -12.50 16.24 2.45
N ILE A 70 -11.60 16.35 3.33
CA ILE A 70 -11.95 16.89 4.55
C ILE A 70 -12.16 18.32 4.45
N GLU A 71 -11.55 18.83 3.49
CA GLU A 71 -11.78 20.04 3.31
C GLU A 71 -12.74 20.38 2.63
N ARG A 72 -13.31 20.28 2.69
CA ARG A 72 -14.24 20.57 2.09
C ARG A 72 -15.03 20.96 2.59
#